data_eb2d744146856d10d222094ffb64b8d5
#
_entry.id   eb2d744146856d10d222094ffb64b8d5
#
_cell.length_a   1.000
_cell.length_b   1.000
_cell.length_c   1.000
_cell.angle_alpha   90.00
_cell.angle_beta   90.00
_cell.angle_gamma   90.00
#
_symmetry.space_group_name_H-M   'P 1'
#
loop_
_entity.id
_entity.type
_entity.pdbx_description
1 polymer ?
#
loop_
_entity_poly.entity_id
_entity_poly.type
_entity_poly.pdbx_seq_one_letter_code
_entity_poly.pdbx_strand_id
1 'polypeptide(L)'
;MRLIASMAILALSALPALADRQVTEDERAKLSAAVQAEGYSGGKLEMDEDDQQFEVDDAVCADGKKYDLKFDMQMRLKRKNLD
;
A
#
# COMPACT_ATOMS: atom_id res chain seq x y z
N MET A 1 32.94 26.25 30.77
CA MET A 1 32.66 26.00 30.20
C MET A 1 32.13 25.39 29.50
N ARG A 2 31.71 25.21 29.22
CA ARG A 2 31.30 24.74 28.56
C ARG A 2 30.79 24.13 27.82
N LEU A 3 30.29 23.88 27.36
CA LEU A 3 29.82 23.43 26.61
C LEU A 3 29.16 22.75 26.05
N ILE A 4 28.78 22.67 25.48
CA ILE A 4 28.23 22.11 24.91
C ILE A 4 27.69 21.50 24.21
N ALA A 5 27.30 21.35 23.72
CA ALA A 5 26.87 20.76 23.03
C ALA A 5 26.23 20.19 22.40
N SER A 6 25.92 20.13 22.06
CA SER A 6 25.36 19.68 21.37
C SER A 6 24.73 19.07 20.77
N MET A 7 24.37 18.91 20.44
CA MET A 7 23.83 18.35 19.83
C MET A 7 23.32 17.86 19.11
N ALA A 8 23.03 17.71 18.82
CA ALA A 8 22.55 17.25 18.14
C ALA A 8 21.92 16.73 17.45
N ILE A 9 21.62 16.74 17.02
CA ILE A 9 21.02 16.24 16.39
C ILE A 9 20.57 15.58 15.76
N LEU A 10 20.18 15.37 15.50
CA LEU A 10 19.81 14.80 14.86
C LEU A 10 19.18 14.30 14.17
N ALA A 11 18.93 14.37 13.87
CA ALA A 11 18.38 13.91 13.30
C ALA A 11 18.01 13.44 12.63
N LEU A 12 17.61 13.30 12.35
CA LEU A 12 17.18 12.84 11.71
C LEU A 12 16.54 12.39 11.15
N SER A 13 16.45 12.66 11.06
CA SER A 13 15.91 12.37 10.46
C SER A 13 15.50 11.64 9.82
N ALA A 14 15.19 11.25 10.00
CA ALA A 14 14.63 10.17 9.30
C ALA A 14 13.41 10.58 8.61
N LEU A 15 13.58 10.95 7.44
CA LEU A 15 12.46 11.02 6.58
C LEU A 15 12.03 9.60 6.36
N PRO A 16 10.77 9.30 6.59
CA PRO A 16 10.29 8.02 6.19
C PRO A 16 10.50 7.89 4.69
N ALA A 17 11.11 6.84 4.27
CA ALA A 17 11.19 6.54 2.87
C ALA A 17 9.76 6.41 2.38
N LEU A 18 9.50 6.87 1.17
CA LEU A 18 8.26 6.56 0.52
C LEU A 18 8.24 5.07 0.30
N ALA A 19 7.23 4.42 0.79
CA ALA A 19 7.16 2.97 0.81
C ALA A 19 5.71 2.56 0.92
N ASP A 20 5.48 1.29 1.03
CA ASP A 20 4.14 0.79 1.28
C ASP A 20 3.67 1.25 2.64
N ARG A 21 2.46 1.69 2.71
CA ARG A 21 1.83 2.06 3.96
C ARG A 21 0.46 1.40 4.04
N GLN A 22 -0.08 1.34 5.23
CA GLN A 22 -1.43 0.85 5.41
C GLN A 22 -2.41 1.80 4.74
N VAL A 23 -3.47 1.23 4.20
CA VAL A 23 -4.54 2.05 3.64
C VAL A 23 -5.35 2.66 4.78
N THR A 24 -5.90 3.83 4.52
CA THR A 24 -6.82 4.46 5.47
C THR A 24 -8.16 3.71 5.42
N GLU A 25 -9.03 3.99 6.40
CA GLU A 25 -10.36 3.39 6.42
C GLU A 25 -11.14 3.68 5.14
N ASP A 26 -11.06 4.91 4.68
CA ASP A 26 -11.76 5.33 3.47
C ASP A 26 -11.19 4.62 2.24
N GLU A 27 -9.87 4.54 2.16
CA GLU A 27 -9.21 3.83 1.07
C GLU A 27 -9.55 2.35 1.10
N ARG A 28 -9.61 1.77 2.29
CA ARG A 28 -9.95 0.35 2.44
C ARG A 28 -11.33 0.06 1.88
N ALA A 29 -12.29 0.91 2.21
CA ALA A 29 -13.66 0.69 1.73
C ALA A 29 -13.70 0.74 0.20
N LYS A 30 -13.05 1.73 -0.37
CA LYS A 30 -13.06 1.90 -1.83
C LYS A 30 -12.30 0.79 -2.53
N LEU A 31 -11.14 0.44 -2.00
CA LEU A 31 -10.30 -0.60 -2.60
C LEU A 31 -10.97 -1.97 -2.48
N SER A 32 -11.56 -2.27 -1.34
CA SER A 32 -12.27 -3.54 -1.16
C SER A 32 -13.42 -3.67 -2.16
N ALA A 33 -14.15 -2.59 -2.39
CA ALA A 33 -15.23 -2.60 -3.38
C ALA A 33 -14.67 -2.83 -4.79
N ALA A 34 -13.54 -2.21 -5.11
CA ALA A 34 -12.91 -2.39 -6.41
C ALA A 34 -12.43 -3.84 -6.60
N VAL A 35 -11.83 -4.40 -5.55
CA VAL A 35 -11.37 -5.80 -5.58
C VAL A 35 -12.53 -6.74 -5.85
N GLN A 36 -13.65 -6.53 -5.15
CA GLN A 36 -14.83 -7.37 -5.32
C GLN A 36 -15.43 -7.20 -6.73
N ALA A 37 -15.42 -5.98 -7.24
CA ALA A 37 -15.96 -5.72 -8.58
C ALA A 37 -15.14 -6.46 -9.65
N GLU A 38 -13.86 -6.72 -9.38
CA GLU A 38 -13.02 -7.47 -10.30
C GLU A 38 -13.12 -8.99 -10.09
N GLY A 39 -13.95 -9.43 -9.16
CA GLY A 39 -14.17 -10.85 -8.94
C GLY A 39 -13.21 -11.48 -7.93
N TYR A 40 -12.59 -10.67 -7.10
CA TYR A 40 -11.64 -11.16 -6.09
C TYR A 40 -12.15 -10.85 -4.69
N SER A 41 -11.53 -11.47 -3.71
CA SER A 41 -11.85 -11.23 -2.31
C SER A 41 -10.60 -11.37 -1.46
N GLY A 42 -10.63 -10.75 -0.28
CA GLY A 42 -9.54 -10.83 0.67
C GLY A 42 -8.29 -10.15 0.18
N GLY A 43 -7.17 -10.62 0.72
CA GLY A 43 -5.88 -10.05 0.38
C GLY A 43 -5.44 -8.97 1.35
N LYS A 44 -4.16 -8.65 1.27
CA LYS A 44 -3.57 -7.61 2.09
C LYS A 44 -3.54 -6.32 1.29
N LEU A 45 -4.14 -5.28 1.84
CA LEU A 45 -4.28 -3.99 1.16
C LEU A 45 -3.18 -3.04 1.59
N GLU A 46 -2.48 -2.46 0.62
CA GLU A 46 -1.41 -1.50 0.91
C GLU A 46 -1.43 -0.38 -0.11
N MET A 47 -0.89 0.77 0.28
CA MET A 47 -0.66 1.88 -0.62
C MET A 47 0.82 2.00 -0.89
N ASP A 48 1.20 1.91 -2.15
CA ASP A 48 2.58 2.11 -2.59
C ASP A 48 2.73 3.58 -2.99
N GLU A 49 3.30 4.37 -2.11
CA GLU A 49 3.41 5.80 -2.34
C GLU A 49 4.43 6.16 -3.40
N ASP A 50 5.44 5.32 -3.58
CA ASP A 50 6.45 5.57 -4.62
C ASP A 50 5.83 5.53 -6.01
N ASP A 51 4.98 4.54 -6.25
CA ASP A 51 4.40 4.32 -7.56
C ASP A 51 2.97 4.84 -7.67
N GLN A 52 2.48 5.48 -6.62
CA GLN A 52 1.14 6.07 -6.59
C GLN A 52 0.09 5.05 -7.02
N GLN A 53 0.10 3.91 -6.34
CA GLN A 53 -0.84 2.83 -6.66
C GLN A 53 -1.20 2.08 -5.40
N PHE A 54 -2.34 1.41 -5.44
CA PHE A 54 -2.74 0.50 -4.38
C PHE A 54 -2.36 -0.91 -4.77
N GLU A 55 -1.95 -1.69 -3.78
CA GLU A 55 -1.56 -3.09 -3.98
C GLU A 55 -2.43 -3.98 -3.14
N VAL A 56 -2.82 -5.11 -3.71
CA VAL A 56 -3.56 -6.13 -2.99
C VAL A 56 -2.80 -7.43 -3.16
N ASP A 57 -2.19 -7.89 -2.08
CA ASP A 57 -1.41 -9.13 -2.11
C ASP A 57 -2.32 -10.30 -1.74
N ASP A 58 -2.19 -11.39 -2.50
CA ASP A 58 -2.92 -12.64 -2.22
C ASP A 58 -4.44 -12.48 -2.27
N ALA A 59 -4.93 -11.72 -3.24
CA ALA A 59 -6.37 -11.66 -3.50
C ALA A 59 -6.82 -13.00 -4.09
N VAL A 60 -7.95 -13.52 -3.60
CA VAL A 60 -8.44 -14.82 -4.03
C VAL A 60 -9.49 -14.64 -5.11
N CYS A 61 -9.26 -15.28 -6.24
CA CYS A 61 -10.20 -15.29 -7.35
C CYS A 61 -11.23 -16.40 -7.17
N ALA A 62 -12.31 -16.32 -7.94
CA ALA A 62 -13.36 -17.35 -7.91
C ALA A 62 -12.83 -18.74 -8.25
N ASP A 63 -11.75 -18.81 -9.02
CA ASP A 63 -11.11 -20.09 -9.37
C ASP A 63 -10.28 -20.66 -8.21
N GLY A 64 -10.19 -19.96 -7.09
CA GLY A 64 -9.42 -20.39 -5.93
C GLY A 64 -7.95 -20.01 -5.96
N LYS A 65 -7.51 -19.40 -7.03
CA LYS A 65 -6.12 -18.99 -7.16
C LYS A 65 -5.91 -17.62 -6.54
N LYS A 66 -4.68 -17.36 -6.12
CA LYS A 66 -4.32 -16.08 -5.52
C LYS A 66 -3.58 -15.23 -6.53
N TYR A 67 -3.88 -13.94 -6.49
CA TYR A 67 -3.30 -12.97 -7.39
C TYR A 67 -2.83 -11.75 -6.63
N ASP A 68 -1.78 -11.13 -7.13
CA ASP A 68 -1.37 -9.81 -6.67
C ASP A 68 -1.96 -8.80 -7.64
N LEU A 69 -2.69 -7.84 -7.10
CA LEU A 69 -3.40 -6.84 -7.90
C LEU A 69 -2.81 -5.47 -7.66
N LYS A 70 -2.79 -4.66 -8.70
CA LYS A 70 -2.39 -3.26 -8.57
C LYS A 70 -3.48 -2.39 -9.16
N PHE A 71 -3.87 -1.37 -8.39
CA PHE A 71 -4.92 -0.44 -8.78
C PHE A 71 -4.34 0.97 -8.84
N ASP A 72 -4.85 1.79 -9.74
CA ASP A 72 -4.42 3.18 -9.80
C ASP A 72 -5.14 3.99 -8.71
N MET A 73 -4.84 5.28 -8.66
CA MET A 73 -5.39 6.15 -7.64
C MET A 73 -6.90 6.37 -7.78
N GLN A 74 -7.48 5.99 -8.92
CA GLN A 74 -8.91 6.05 -9.15
C GLN A 74 -9.57 4.69 -8.95
N MET A 75 -8.86 3.75 -8.32
CA MET A 75 -9.36 2.42 -8.01
C MET A 75 -9.66 1.57 -9.25
N ARG A 76 -8.91 1.80 -10.33
CA ARG A 76 -9.03 0.99 -11.53
C ARG A 76 -7.89 -0.02 -11.57
N LEU A 77 -8.19 -1.23 -11.95
CA LEU A 77 -7.21 -2.30 -12.01
C LEU A 77 -6.18 -2.01 -13.11
N LYS A 78 -4.91 -1.97 -12.72
CA LYS A 78 -3.79 -1.75 -13.65
C LYS A 78 -3.13 -3.05 -14.05
N ARG A 79 -3.03 -3.98 -13.12
CA ARG A 79 -2.26 -5.19 -13.34
C ARG A 79 -2.74 -6.28 -12.41
N LYS A 80 -2.68 -7.50 -12.89
CA LYS A 80 -2.90 -8.68 -12.04
C LYS A 80 -1.82 -9.70 -12.40
N ASN A 81 -1.24 -10.29 -11.37
CA ASN A 81 -0.22 -11.31 -11.53
C ASN A 81 -0.61 -12.51 -10.69
N LEU A 82 -0.56 -13.68 -11.29
CA LEU A 82 -0.80 -14.92 -10.56
C LEU A 82 0.32 -15.09 -9.54
N ASP A 83 -0.07 -15.34 -8.31
CA ASP A 83 0.88 -15.48 -7.22
C ASP A 83 1.46 -16.89 -7.17
#